data_f62cccceee76fb8eae55bf06f5f975a6
#
_entry.id   f62cccceee76fb8eae55bf06f5f975a6
#
_cell.length_a   1.000
_cell.length_b   1.000
_cell.length_c   1.000
_cell.angle_alpha   90.00
_cell.angle_beta   90.00
_cell.angle_gamma   90.00
#
_symmetry.space_group_name_H-M   'P 1'
#
loop_
_entity.id
_entity.type
_entity.pdbx_description
1 polymer ?
#
loop_
_entity_poly.entity_id
_entity_poly.type
_entity_poly.pdbx_seq_one_letter_code
_entity_poly.pdbx_strand_id
1 'polypeptide(L)' 'MPWTWRYEKVDGTAITTDELQEAIFASQGDAESWLGENWRALLAAGVDQVSLLDDTRTEYGPRSLHPDD' A
#
# COMPACT_ATOMS: atom_id res chain seq x y z
N MET A 1 13.45 -0.35 11.39
CA MET A 1 12.47 -1.36 10.98
C MET A 1 11.92 -0.97 9.62
N PRO A 2 11.87 -1.88 8.63
CA PRO A 2 11.35 -1.51 7.31
C PRO A 2 9.84 -1.39 7.34
N TRP A 3 9.36 -0.28 6.80
CA TRP A 3 7.94 -0.03 6.59
C TRP A 3 7.63 -0.28 5.13
N THR A 4 6.58 -1.08 4.85
CA THR A 4 6.19 -1.42 3.49
C THR A 4 4.69 -1.35 3.34
N TRP A 5 4.22 -1.31 2.07
CA TRP A 5 2.80 -1.39 1.76
C TRP A 5 2.49 -2.73 1.14
N ARG A 6 1.43 -3.37 1.64
CA ARG A 6 0.88 -4.57 1.01
C ARG A 6 -0.26 -4.14 0.11
N TYR A 7 -0.14 -4.44 -1.18
CA TYR A 7 -1.15 -4.07 -2.17
C TYR A 7 -2.20 -5.17 -2.24
N GLU A 8 -3.48 -4.79 -2.23
CA GLU A 8 -4.58 -5.73 -2.16
C GLU A 8 -5.71 -5.33 -3.08
N LYS A 9 -6.49 -6.34 -3.50
CA LYS A 9 -7.76 -6.13 -4.17
C LYS A 9 -8.85 -5.88 -3.13
N VAL A 10 -10.02 -5.48 -3.59
CA VAL A 10 -11.14 -5.14 -2.72
C VAL A 10 -11.54 -6.29 -1.80
N ASP A 11 -11.31 -7.53 -2.22
CA ASP A 11 -11.61 -8.72 -1.44
C ASP A 11 -10.51 -9.13 -0.45
N GLY A 12 -9.43 -8.36 -0.41
CA GLY A 12 -8.30 -8.63 0.47
C GLY A 12 -7.21 -9.50 -0.14
N THR A 13 -7.37 -9.92 -1.40
CA THR A 13 -6.37 -10.74 -2.07
C THR A 13 -5.11 -9.91 -2.34
N ALA A 14 -3.96 -10.42 -1.89
CA ALA A 14 -2.69 -9.73 -2.11
C ALA A 14 -2.35 -9.69 -3.60
N ILE A 15 -1.87 -8.52 -4.04
CA ILE A 15 -1.45 -8.32 -5.43
C ILE A 15 0.06 -8.37 -5.47
N THR A 16 0.59 -9.32 -6.25
CA THR A 16 2.03 -9.40 -6.50
C THR A 16 2.23 -9.29 -8.01
N THR A 17 2.87 -8.21 -8.44
CA THR A 17 3.16 -7.99 -9.85
C THR A 17 4.47 -7.23 -9.99
N ASP A 18 5.22 -7.55 -11.02
CA ASP A 18 6.49 -6.90 -11.30
C ASP A 18 6.31 -5.42 -11.68
N GLU A 19 5.11 -5.01 -12.02
CA GLU A 19 4.81 -3.62 -12.35
C GLU A 19 4.70 -2.74 -11.10
N LEU A 20 4.48 -3.33 -9.94
CA LEU A 20 4.38 -2.60 -8.68
C LEU A 20 5.74 -2.61 -7.99
N GLN A 21 6.27 -1.43 -7.72
CA GLN A 21 7.55 -1.30 -7.04
C GLN A 21 7.38 -1.62 -5.56
N GLU A 22 8.26 -2.47 -5.04
CA GLU A 22 8.37 -2.65 -3.61
C GLU A 22 9.17 -1.49 -3.05
N ALA A 23 8.50 -0.59 -2.36
CA ALA A 23 9.14 0.53 -1.71
C ALA A 23 9.28 0.22 -0.22
N ILE A 24 10.49 0.42 0.30
CA ILE A 24 10.79 0.23 1.70
C ILE A 24 11.08 1.59 2.31
N PHE A 25 10.45 1.89 3.44
CA PHE A 25 10.54 3.20 4.08
C PHE A 25 11.16 3.08 5.45
N ALA A 26 11.83 4.13 5.87
CA ALA A 26 12.48 4.18 7.18
C ALA A 26 11.51 4.48 8.31
N SER A 27 10.36 5.08 8.00
CA SER A 27 9.37 5.45 9.00
C SER A 27 7.95 5.37 8.42
N GLN A 28 6.97 5.33 9.32
CA GLN A 28 5.56 5.35 8.95
C GLN A 28 5.21 6.63 8.18
N GLY A 29 5.74 7.77 8.65
CA GLY A 29 5.49 9.05 7.98
C GLY A 29 5.96 9.06 6.53
N ASP A 30 7.13 8.50 6.27
CA ASP A 30 7.67 8.40 4.91
C ASP A 30 6.78 7.51 4.05
N ALA A 31 6.33 6.39 4.60
CA ALA A 31 5.44 5.48 3.88
C ALA A 31 4.11 6.16 3.53
N GLU A 32 3.54 6.90 4.46
CA GLU A 32 2.27 7.59 4.22
C GLU A 32 2.41 8.74 3.23
N SER A 33 3.52 9.48 3.28
CA SER A 33 3.79 10.54 2.30
C SER A 33 3.90 9.96 0.89
N TRP A 34 4.60 8.84 0.76
CA TRP A 34 4.72 8.15 -0.51
C TRP A 34 3.35 7.72 -1.04
N LEU A 35 2.51 7.15 -0.19
CA LEU A 35 1.18 6.72 -0.58
C LEU A 35 0.33 7.92 -1.05
N GLY A 36 0.42 9.04 -0.35
CA GLY A 36 -0.30 10.26 -0.73
C GLY A 36 0.07 10.77 -2.11
N GLU A 37 1.28 10.49 -2.58
CA GLU A 37 1.76 10.90 -3.89
C GLU A 37 1.49 9.86 -4.97
N ASN A 38 1.31 8.59 -4.61
CA ASN A 38 1.28 7.49 -5.57
C ASN A 38 -0.03 6.73 -5.62
N TRP A 39 -1.01 7.04 -4.77
CA TRP A 39 -2.25 6.26 -4.67
C TRP A 39 -3.02 6.19 -6.00
N ARG A 40 -2.99 7.26 -6.79
CA ARG A 40 -3.68 7.28 -8.09
C ARG A 40 -3.05 6.31 -9.08
N ALA A 41 -1.71 6.26 -9.08
CA ALA A 41 -0.98 5.32 -9.92
C ALA A 41 -1.25 3.88 -9.49
N LEU A 42 -1.37 3.64 -8.19
CA LEU A 42 -1.71 2.31 -7.67
C LEU A 42 -3.11 1.89 -8.10
N LEU A 43 -4.09 2.79 -8.01
CA LEU A 43 -5.44 2.52 -8.49
C LEU A 43 -5.43 2.17 -9.98
N ALA A 44 -4.67 2.92 -10.78
CA ALA A 44 -4.56 2.67 -12.22
C ALA A 44 -3.92 1.32 -12.51
N ALA A 45 -3.07 0.84 -11.61
CA ALA A 45 -2.42 -0.47 -11.74
C ALA A 45 -3.29 -1.64 -11.24
N GLY A 46 -4.47 -1.34 -10.70
CA GLY A 46 -5.39 -2.37 -10.24
C GLY A 46 -5.39 -2.62 -8.73
N VAL A 47 -4.70 -1.76 -7.96
CA VAL A 47 -4.67 -1.87 -6.51
C VAL A 47 -5.89 -1.16 -5.93
N ASP A 48 -6.72 -1.86 -5.18
CA ASP A 48 -7.93 -1.30 -4.59
C ASP A 48 -7.71 -0.79 -3.18
N GLN A 49 -6.83 -1.43 -2.45
CA GLN A 49 -6.57 -1.07 -1.05
C GLN A 49 -5.14 -1.46 -0.66
N VAL A 50 -4.65 -0.87 0.41
CA VAL A 50 -3.30 -1.14 0.92
C VAL A 50 -3.33 -1.34 2.43
N SER A 51 -2.40 -2.16 2.93
CA SER A 51 -2.16 -2.32 4.36
C SER A 51 -0.73 -1.90 4.66
N LEU A 52 -0.53 -1.21 5.77
CA LEU A 52 0.81 -0.77 6.19
C LEU A 52 1.44 -1.85 7.06
N LEU A 53 2.63 -2.27 6.68
CA LEU A 53 3.38 -3.28 7.40
C LEU A 53 4.62 -2.66 8.04
N ASP A 54 4.86 -3.01 9.31
CA ASP A 54 6.10 -2.73 10.01
C ASP A 54 6.84 -4.05 10.07
N ASP A 55 7.83 -4.22 9.22
CA ASP A 55 8.53 -5.48 9.00
C ASP A 55 7.54 -6.54 8.48
N THR A 56 7.23 -7.57 9.27
CA THR A 56 6.24 -8.59 8.88
C THR A 56 4.89 -8.39 9.55
N ARG A 57 4.74 -7.32 10.30
CA ARG A 57 3.60 -7.08 11.16
C ARG A 57 2.68 -6.03 10.53
N THR A 58 1.40 -6.34 10.41
CA THR A 58 0.43 -5.37 9.93
C THR A 58 0.17 -4.32 10.99
N GLU A 59 0.58 -3.08 10.73
CA GLU A 59 0.37 -1.97 11.65
C GLU A 59 -1.07 -1.47 11.58
N TYR A 60 -1.57 -1.27 10.37
CA TYR A 60 -2.99 -0.97 10.16
C TYR A 60 -3.38 -1.28 8.72
N GLY A 61 -4.69 -1.33 8.48
CA GLY A 61 -5.27 -1.56 7.17
C GLY A 61 -6.33 -2.64 7.22
N PRO A 62 -6.92 -2.97 6.09
CA PRO A 62 -6.67 -2.36 4.78
C PRO A 62 -7.30 -0.97 4.66
N ARG A 63 -6.64 -0.11 3.90
CA ARG A 63 -7.11 1.24 3.63
C ARG A 63 -7.50 1.34 2.15
N SER A 64 -8.73 1.72 1.88
CA SER A 64 -9.20 1.87 0.50
C SER A 64 -8.50 3.03 -0.19
N LEU A 65 -8.17 2.82 -1.48
CA LEU A 65 -7.62 3.86 -2.34
C LEU A 65 -8.72 4.58 -3.12
N HIS A 66 -9.95 4.12 -3.03
CA HIS A 66 -11.08 4.72 -3.75
C HIS A 66 -11.57 5.95 -2.98
N PRO A 67 -11.56 7.14 -3.59
CA PRO A 67 -11.89 8.37 -2.86
C PRO A 67 -13.35 8.48 -2.43
N ASP A 68 -14.23 7.70 -3.01
CA ASP A 68 -15.66 7.74 -2.71
C ASP A 68 -16.10 6.74 -1.65
N ASP A 69 -15.16 5.99 -1.09
CA ASP A 69 -15.47 4.98 -0.06
C ASP A 69 -15.34 5.52 1.35
#